data_daa9e546d831b85d39311a2b65198e6d
#
_entry.id   daa9e546d831b85d39311a2b65198e6d
#
_cell.length_a   1.000
_cell.length_b   1.000
_cell.length_c   1.000
_cell.angle_alpha   90.00
_cell.angle_beta   90.00
_cell.angle_gamma   90.00
#
_symmetry.space_group_name_H-M   'P 1'
#
loop_
_entity.id
_entity.type
_entity.pdbx_description
1 polymer ?
#
loop_
_entity_poly.entity_id
_entity_poly.type
_entity_poly.pdbx_seq_one_letter_code
_entity_poly.pdbx_strand_id
1 'polypeptide(L)'
;MKLGQMYDAHRDQYWPGLMFGKQVPPEAVEITDNQHISREIVHHDTLEEKFNKLNIDPELKAILILKIQISHVTRTIDDYIGHGKYIRSVPDSAREIRISFVLKIDTKYETIVVDNVINLVPSDPNIQHKCPNSTHFIAGIQWGVIGILMLKSKVNELNDEASIRAALKAKLAALKINPGSKKKNDDSSYPKISNKDLNIEFELFIAKEFYELSDQPKNVDEAVEFMQKLPSLVAKVSNGKGTEISYRMLHLNACRKYLSLNNPANLSFYPIADEFMIGEIVKVFDELDQSERELNDIRCDFKGRL
;
A
#
# COMPACT_ATOMS: atom_id res chain seq x y z
N MET A 1 -2.61 14.78 2.69
CA MET A 1 -3.59 15.25 1.67
C MET A 1 -4.78 15.92 2.34
N LYS A 2 -5.73 16.53 1.58
CA LYS A 2 -6.89 17.22 2.17
C LYS A 2 -8.17 16.86 1.44
N LEU A 3 -9.29 16.79 2.15
CA LEU A 3 -10.61 16.69 1.56
C LEU A 3 -10.86 17.83 0.58
N GLY A 4 -11.42 17.54 -0.58
CA GLY A 4 -11.64 18.49 -1.67
C GLY A 4 -10.42 18.79 -2.53
N GLN A 5 -9.24 18.24 -2.24
CA GLN A 5 -8.04 18.45 -3.06
C GLN A 5 -8.22 17.84 -4.45
N MET A 6 -7.85 18.60 -5.46
CA MET A 6 -8.00 18.21 -6.87
C MET A 6 -6.92 17.25 -7.30
N TYR A 7 -7.27 16.37 -8.25
CA TYR A 7 -6.40 15.32 -8.77
C TYR A 7 -6.57 15.14 -10.28
N ASP A 8 -5.43 15.00 -10.95
CA ASP A 8 -5.33 14.67 -12.37
C ASP A 8 -4.97 13.18 -12.52
N ALA A 9 -5.95 12.36 -12.88
CA ALA A 9 -5.73 10.92 -13.04
C ALA A 9 -4.83 10.57 -14.24
N HIS A 10 -4.71 11.45 -15.23
CA HIS A 10 -3.87 11.22 -16.41
C HIS A 10 -2.40 11.30 -16.11
N ARG A 11 -2.05 12.25 -15.20
CA ARG A 11 -0.66 12.50 -14.78
C ARG A 11 -0.35 11.90 -13.44
N ASP A 12 -1.37 11.36 -12.76
CA ASP A 12 -1.28 10.91 -11.38
C ASP A 12 -0.66 12.01 -10.50
N GLN A 13 -1.31 13.15 -10.51
CA GLN A 13 -0.79 14.33 -9.85
C GLN A 13 -1.87 15.03 -9.03
N TYR A 14 -1.55 15.34 -7.77
CA TYR A 14 -2.37 16.23 -6.97
C TYR A 14 -2.11 17.68 -7.31
N TRP A 15 -3.18 18.41 -7.44
CA TRP A 15 -3.11 19.86 -7.52
C TRP A 15 -3.18 20.47 -6.12
N PRO A 16 -2.49 21.60 -5.87
CA PRO A 16 -2.59 22.29 -4.59
C PRO A 16 -3.98 22.94 -4.37
N GLY A 17 -4.77 23.08 -5.44
CA GLY A 17 -6.10 23.67 -5.40
C GLY A 17 -7.15 22.74 -4.80
N LEU A 18 -8.14 23.36 -4.15
CA LEU A 18 -9.29 22.69 -3.59
C LEU A 18 -10.50 22.89 -4.51
N MET A 19 -11.27 21.84 -4.77
CA MET A 19 -12.47 21.86 -5.61
C MET A 19 -13.48 22.96 -5.20
N PHE A 20 -13.59 23.20 -3.90
CA PHE A 20 -14.51 24.19 -3.36
C PHE A 20 -13.85 25.58 -3.14
N GLY A 21 -12.67 25.83 -3.74
CA GLY A 21 -11.92 27.07 -3.61
C GLY A 21 -11.38 27.37 -2.19
N LYS A 22 -11.89 26.68 -1.19
CA LYS A 22 -11.48 26.76 0.21
C LYS A 22 -11.58 25.38 0.88
N GLN A 23 -11.10 25.28 2.10
CA GLN A 23 -11.21 24.07 2.89
C GLN A 23 -12.69 23.70 3.10
N VAL A 24 -12.99 22.40 3.03
CA VAL A 24 -14.34 21.88 3.29
C VAL A 24 -14.76 22.24 4.71
N PRO A 25 -15.94 22.85 4.91
CA PRO A 25 -16.41 23.18 6.25
C PRO A 25 -16.63 21.91 7.09
N PRO A 26 -16.35 21.93 8.40
CA PRO A 26 -16.53 20.78 9.28
C PRO A 26 -17.94 20.19 9.23
N GLU A 27 -18.96 21.04 9.04
CA GLU A 27 -20.38 20.65 8.98
C GLU A 27 -20.72 19.83 7.73
N ALA A 28 -19.84 19.87 6.73
CA ALA A 28 -19.95 19.10 5.50
C ALA A 28 -19.04 17.87 5.48
N VAL A 29 -18.40 17.56 6.61
CA VAL A 29 -17.54 16.37 6.76
C VAL A 29 -18.19 15.43 7.75
N GLU A 30 -18.45 14.21 7.31
CA GLU A 30 -18.87 13.11 8.18
C GLU A 30 -17.65 12.31 8.59
N ILE A 31 -17.53 12.04 9.89
CA ILE A 31 -16.44 11.21 10.45
C ILE A 31 -17.10 9.99 11.09
N THR A 32 -16.78 8.82 10.57
CA THR A 32 -17.26 7.54 11.10
C THR A 32 -16.11 6.74 11.69
N ASP A 33 -16.38 6.07 12.81
CA ASP A 33 -15.45 5.09 13.36
C ASP A 33 -15.50 3.84 12.47
N ASN A 34 -14.37 3.46 11.93
CA ASN A 34 -14.22 2.30 11.03
C ASN A 34 -13.10 1.40 11.55
N GLN A 35 -13.30 0.84 12.77
CA GLN A 35 -12.29 -0.01 13.39
C GLN A 35 -12.29 -1.39 12.76
N HIS A 36 -11.33 -1.65 11.91
CA HIS A 36 -11.11 -2.94 11.30
C HIS A 36 -9.62 -3.30 11.31
N ILE A 37 -9.31 -4.57 11.61
CA ILE A 37 -7.94 -5.07 11.60
C ILE A 37 -7.87 -6.26 10.65
N SER A 38 -7.10 -6.12 9.60
CA SER A 38 -6.77 -7.18 8.65
C SER A 38 -5.34 -7.65 8.82
N ARG A 39 -5.13 -8.96 8.71
CA ARG A 39 -3.83 -9.64 8.82
C ARG A 39 -3.66 -10.62 7.69
N GLU A 40 -2.80 -10.29 6.75
CA GLU A 40 -2.59 -11.07 5.54
C GLU A 40 -1.14 -11.53 5.42
N ILE A 41 -0.91 -12.66 4.75
CA ILE A 41 0.43 -13.13 4.39
C ILE A 41 0.55 -13.15 2.88
N VAL A 42 1.61 -12.53 2.36
CA VAL A 42 2.08 -12.60 0.98
C VAL A 42 3.11 -13.72 0.90
N HIS A 43 2.79 -14.76 0.13
CA HIS A 43 3.57 -15.99 0.13
C HIS A 43 4.62 -16.06 -0.98
N HIS A 44 4.34 -15.43 -2.12
CA HIS A 44 5.16 -15.58 -3.33
C HIS A 44 5.86 -14.29 -3.78
N ASP A 45 5.61 -13.18 -3.11
CA ASP A 45 6.21 -11.87 -3.40
C ASP A 45 6.01 -11.39 -4.85
N THR A 46 4.95 -11.86 -5.53
CA THR A 46 4.57 -11.41 -6.86
C THR A 46 3.82 -10.08 -6.79
N LEU A 47 3.86 -9.28 -7.87
CA LEU A 47 3.09 -8.03 -7.96
C LEU A 47 1.60 -8.30 -7.81
N GLU A 48 1.11 -9.38 -8.43
CA GLU A 48 -0.30 -9.77 -8.32
C GLU A 48 -0.71 -10.01 -6.86
N GLU A 49 0.08 -10.80 -6.10
CA GLU A 49 -0.25 -11.09 -4.71
C GLU A 49 -0.14 -9.84 -3.82
N LYS A 50 0.88 -9.01 -4.02
CA LYS A 50 1.04 -7.73 -3.32
C LYS A 50 -0.17 -6.82 -3.55
N PHE A 51 -0.60 -6.64 -4.79
CA PHE A 51 -1.75 -5.81 -5.12
C PHE A 51 -3.04 -6.34 -4.49
N ASN A 52 -3.26 -7.66 -4.53
CA ASN A 52 -4.45 -8.27 -3.97
C ASN A 52 -4.49 -8.15 -2.43
N LYS A 53 -3.36 -8.36 -1.75
CA LYS A 53 -3.27 -8.27 -0.28
C LYS A 53 -3.32 -6.83 0.25
N LEU A 54 -2.89 -5.87 -0.55
CA LEU A 54 -3.02 -4.45 -0.23
C LEU A 54 -4.38 -3.86 -0.66
N ASN A 55 -5.25 -4.64 -1.30
CA ASN A 55 -6.54 -4.20 -1.86
C ASN A 55 -6.38 -2.98 -2.79
N ILE A 56 -5.39 -3.03 -3.68
CA ILE A 56 -5.16 -1.97 -4.64
C ILE A 56 -6.21 -2.06 -5.75
N ASP A 57 -6.88 -0.93 -5.99
CA ASP A 57 -7.88 -0.80 -7.03
C ASP A 57 -7.32 -1.13 -8.43
N PRO A 58 -8.08 -1.81 -9.32
CA PRO A 58 -7.64 -2.17 -10.66
C PRO A 58 -7.12 -0.99 -11.49
N GLU A 59 -7.77 0.18 -11.43
CA GLU A 59 -7.32 1.36 -12.16
C GLU A 59 -5.95 1.84 -11.64
N LEU A 60 -5.75 1.80 -10.33
CA LEU A 60 -4.48 2.15 -9.71
C LEU A 60 -3.40 1.11 -10.00
N LYS A 61 -3.74 -0.19 -10.10
CA LYS A 61 -2.81 -1.25 -10.54
C LYS A 61 -2.21 -0.92 -11.91
N ALA A 62 -3.05 -0.53 -12.89
CA ALA A 62 -2.57 -0.16 -14.22
C ALA A 62 -1.58 1.00 -14.19
N ILE A 63 -1.89 2.05 -13.43
CA ILE A 63 -1.01 3.22 -13.28
C ILE A 63 0.31 2.82 -12.61
N LEU A 64 0.25 2.03 -11.55
CA LEU A 64 1.43 1.58 -10.81
C LEU A 64 2.35 0.72 -11.68
N ILE A 65 1.80 -0.19 -12.47
CA ILE A 65 2.56 -1.03 -13.39
C ILE A 65 3.30 -0.18 -14.41
N LEU A 66 2.61 0.76 -15.07
CA LEU A 66 3.22 1.66 -16.03
C LEU A 66 4.34 2.49 -15.39
N LYS A 67 4.17 2.94 -14.14
CA LYS A 67 5.17 3.72 -13.42
C LYS A 67 6.36 2.90 -12.94
N ILE A 68 6.16 1.67 -12.52
CA ILE A 68 7.27 0.76 -12.14
C ILE A 68 8.24 0.62 -13.30
N GLN A 69 7.74 0.53 -14.54
CA GLN A 69 8.58 0.41 -15.74
C GLN A 69 9.27 1.70 -16.18
N ILE A 70 8.64 2.85 -15.98
CA ILE A 70 9.21 4.15 -16.37
C ILE A 70 10.14 4.69 -15.26
N SER A 71 10.46 3.92 -14.28
CA SER A 71 10.88 4.22 -12.91
C SER A 71 12.20 4.96 -12.68
N HIS A 72 12.72 5.67 -13.65
CA HIS A 72 13.71 6.71 -13.34
C HIS A 72 13.07 8.05 -12.92
N VAL A 73 11.73 8.14 -12.83
CA VAL A 73 10.99 9.43 -12.63
C VAL A 73 10.15 9.46 -11.33
N THR A 74 10.16 8.44 -10.47
CA THR A 74 9.10 8.31 -9.48
C THR A 74 9.47 8.61 -8.04
N ARG A 75 9.36 9.89 -7.67
CA ARG A 75 9.16 10.28 -6.25
C ARG A 75 7.71 10.17 -5.78
N THR A 76 6.74 10.11 -6.69
CA THR A 76 5.30 10.25 -6.39
C THR A 76 4.61 9.00 -5.82
N ILE A 77 5.06 7.80 -6.14
CA ILE A 77 4.43 6.57 -5.62
C ILE A 77 4.70 6.38 -4.12
N ASP A 78 5.89 6.79 -3.64
CA ASP A 78 6.26 6.66 -2.23
C ASP A 78 5.37 7.50 -1.31
N ASP A 79 4.92 8.67 -1.80
CA ASP A 79 4.04 9.57 -1.05
C ASP A 79 2.57 9.11 -1.09
N TYR A 80 2.18 8.31 -2.11
CA TYR A 80 0.79 8.03 -2.40
C TYR A 80 0.16 6.93 -1.55
N ILE A 81 0.90 5.86 -1.27
CA ILE A 81 0.39 4.68 -0.56
C ILE A 81 1.20 4.40 0.72
N GLY A 82 2.28 5.14 0.97
CA GLY A 82 3.21 4.84 2.07
C GLY A 82 3.97 3.51 1.91
N HIS A 83 3.64 2.72 0.88
CA HIS A 83 4.11 1.35 0.66
C HIS A 83 4.67 1.13 -0.75
N GLY A 84 4.88 2.20 -1.51
CA GLY A 84 5.44 2.14 -2.86
C GLY A 84 6.79 1.43 -2.90
N LYS A 85 7.61 1.58 -1.87
CA LYS A 85 8.88 0.85 -1.74
C LYS A 85 8.67 -0.65 -1.65
N TYR A 86 7.65 -1.11 -0.90
CA TYR A 86 7.33 -2.52 -0.81
C TYR A 86 6.88 -3.11 -2.15
N ILE A 87 5.98 -2.42 -2.85
CA ILE A 87 5.47 -2.87 -4.15
C ILE A 87 6.62 -3.00 -5.17
N ARG A 88 7.54 -2.03 -5.19
CA ARG A 88 8.71 -2.03 -6.09
C ARG A 88 9.85 -2.92 -5.64
N SER A 89 9.80 -3.41 -4.41
CA SER A 89 10.81 -4.32 -3.89
C SER A 89 10.69 -5.66 -4.61
N VAL A 90 11.66 -5.99 -5.43
CA VAL A 90 11.80 -7.28 -6.11
C VAL A 90 13.02 -8.03 -5.54
N PRO A 91 13.01 -9.36 -5.51
CA PRO A 91 14.19 -10.13 -5.10
C PRO A 91 15.37 -9.90 -6.04
N ASP A 92 16.57 -9.81 -5.50
CA ASP A 92 17.80 -9.65 -6.29
C ASP A 92 18.19 -10.94 -7.03
N SER A 93 17.64 -12.07 -6.62
CA SER A 93 18.02 -13.42 -7.09
C SER A 93 16.81 -14.35 -7.04
N ALA A 94 16.72 -15.29 -7.97
CA ALA A 94 15.72 -16.36 -7.95
C ALA A 94 15.89 -17.31 -6.74
N ARG A 95 17.07 -17.31 -6.13
CA ARG A 95 17.38 -18.08 -4.91
C ARG A 95 16.96 -17.37 -3.63
N GLU A 96 16.48 -16.12 -3.71
CA GLU A 96 15.99 -15.37 -2.56
C GLU A 96 14.49 -15.62 -2.34
N ILE A 97 14.16 -16.10 -1.17
CA ILE A 97 12.79 -16.35 -0.75
C ILE A 97 12.34 -15.22 0.14
N ARG A 98 11.19 -14.63 -0.18
CA ARG A 98 10.53 -13.58 0.60
C ARG A 98 9.14 -14.03 1.01
N ILE A 99 8.78 -13.68 2.23
CA ILE A 99 7.40 -13.81 2.74
C ILE A 99 7.11 -12.55 3.53
N SER A 100 5.98 -11.91 3.27
CA SER A 100 5.60 -10.69 3.96
C SER A 100 4.33 -10.90 4.80
N PHE A 101 4.28 -10.21 5.93
CA PHE A 101 3.08 -10.06 6.74
C PHE A 101 2.57 -8.64 6.62
N VAL A 102 1.33 -8.48 6.17
CA VAL A 102 0.63 -7.19 6.04
C VAL A 102 -0.36 -7.05 7.17
N LEU A 103 -0.18 -6.03 8.00
CA LEU A 103 -1.10 -5.62 9.04
C LEU A 103 -1.74 -4.29 8.63
N LYS A 104 -3.04 -4.30 8.38
CA LYS A 104 -3.82 -3.10 8.14
C LYS A 104 -4.77 -2.86 9.31
N ILE A 105 -4.73 -1.65 9.85
CA ILE A 105 -5.61 -1.22 10.94
C ILE A 105 -6.32 0.04 10.45
N ASP A 106 -7.60 -0.08 10.21
CA ASP A 106 -8.48 1.04 9.93
C ASP A 106 -8.96 1.63 11.26
N THR A 107 -9.06 2.96 11.35
CA THR A 107 -9.50 3.67 12.56
C THR A 107 -10.71 4.52 12.28
N LYS A 108 -10.58 5.54 11.44
CA LYS A 108 -11.62 6.49 11.10
C LYS A 108 -11.73 6.66 9.60
N TYR A 109 -12.95 6.96 9.15
CA TYR A 109 -13.20 7.34 7.78
C TYR A 109 -13.83 8.73 7.77
N GLU A 110 -13.17 9.67 7.07
CA GLU A 110 -13.68 11.02 6.85
C GLU A 110 -14.21 11.11 5.43
N THR A 111 -15.42 11.61 5.25
CA THR A 111 -16.02 11.77 3.92
C THR A 111 -16.75 13.10 3.79
N ILE A 112 -16.71 13.66 2.59
CA ILE A 112 -17.48 14.84 2.23
C ILE A 112 -18.93 14.44 1.97
N VAL A 113 -19.86 15.10 2.64
CA VAL A 113 -21.28 15.07 2.29
C VAL A 113 -21.50 16.13 1.21
N VAL A 114 -21.45 15.72 -0.06
CA VAL A 114 -21.41 16.62 -1.23
C VAL A 114 -22.56 17.61 -1.23
N ASP A 115 -23.79 17.15 -0.92
CA ASP A 115 -24.96 18.01 -0.89
C ASP A 115 -24.84 19.14 0.15
N ASN A 116 -24.25 18.85 1.31
CA ASN A 116 -24.01 19.84 2.34
C ASN A 116 -22.98 20.88 1.87
N VAL A 117 -21.90 20.43 1.23
CA VAL A 117 -20.87 21.36 0.71
C VAL A 117 -21.45 22.29 -0.34
N ILE A 118 -22.23 21.75 -1.28
CA ILE A 118 -22.85 22.53 -2.36
C ILE A 118 -23.74 23.64 -1.80
N ASN A 119 -24.44 23.39 -0.70
CA ASN A 119 -25.28 24.36 -0.05
C ASN A 119 -24.51 25.41 0.77
N LEU A 120 -23.37 25.05 1.33
CA LEU A 120 -22.57 25.89 2.24
C LEU A 120 -21.48 26.71 1.54
N VAL A 121 -21.01 26.24 0.39
CA VAL A 121 -19.86 26.82 -0.32
C VAL A 121 -20.26 27.18 -1.74
N PRO A 122 -20.21 28.47 -2.12
CA PRO A 122 -20.46 28.87 -3.50
C PRO A 122 -19.37 28.30 -4.42
N SER A 123 -19.76 27.96 -5.64
CA SER A 123 -18.82 27.46 -6.65
C SER A 123 -17.78 28.55 -7.00
N ASP A 124 -16.54 28.13 -7.19
CA ASP A 124 -15.48 28.99 -7.74
C ASP A 124 -15.52 28.90 -9.26
N PRO A 125 -15.96 29.95 -9.98
CA PRO A 125 -16.04 29.94 -11.43
C PRO A 125 -14.69 29.77 -12.11
N ASN A 126 -13.59 30.01 -11.39
CA ASN A 126 -12.23 29.89 -11.91
C ASN A 126 -11.56 28.57 -11.56
N ILE A 127 -12.26 27.60 -10.97
CA ILE A 127 -11.63 26.36 -10.53
C ILE A 127 -10.96 25.59 -11.67
N GLN A 128 -11.56 25.59 -12.87
CA GLN A 128 -10.99 24.94 -14.05
C GLN A 128 -9.69 25.62 -14.53
N HIS A 129 -9.58 26.93 -14.38
CA HIS A 129 -8.35 27.65 -14.71
C HIS A 129 -7.25 27.42 -13.68
N LYS A 130 -7.64 27.24 -12.42
CA LYS A 130 -6.69 26.99 -11.33
C LYS A 130 -6.17 25.57 -11.33
N CYS A 131 -6.96 24.61 -11.79
CA CYS A 131 -6.66 23.19 -11.81
C CYS A 131 -7.01 22.58 -13.18
N PRO A 132 -6.33 23.02 -14.26
CA PRO A 132 -6.57 22.50 -15.60
C PRO A 132 -6.22 21.00 -15.61
N ASN A 133 -7.00 20.19 -16.32
CA ASN A 133 -6.85 18.74 -16.44
C ASN A 133 -7.19 17.93 -15.18
N SER A 134 -7.67 18.54 -14.10
CA SER A 134 -8.18 17.78 -12.97
C SER A 134 -9.38 16.96 -13.39
N THR A 135 -9.39 15.69 -12.99
CA THR A 135 -10.44 14.74 -13.31
C THR A 135 -11.26 14.36 -12.07
N HIS A 136 -10.61 14.37 -10.91
CA HIS A 136 -11.17 13.92 -9.64
C HIS A 136 -10.85 14.90 -8.50
N PHE A 137 -11.48 14.66 -7.37
CA PHE A 137 -11.12 15.28 -6.09
C PHE A 137 -11.22 14.27 -4.96
N ILE A 138 -10.48 14.51 -3.86
CA ILE A 138 -10.53 13.67 -2.66
C ILE A 138 -11.86 13.91 -1.95
N ALA A 139 -12.74 12.91 -1.97
CA ALA A 139 -14.03 12.95 -1.31
C ALA A 139 -14.04 12.20 0.02
N GLY A 140 -13.07 11.34 0.26
CA GLY A 140 -12.94 10.63 1.54
C GLY A 140 -11.50 10.25 1.84
N ILE A 141 -11.20 10.11 3.13
CA ILE A 141 -9.89 9.70 3.64
C ILE A 141 -10.10 8.57 4.64
N GLN A 142 -9.52 7.41 4.39
CA GLN A 142 -9.41 6.35 5.37
C GLN A 142 -8.15 6.56 6.19
N TRP A 143 -8.31 6.66 7.48
CA TRP A 143 -7.24 6.78 8.46
C TRP A 143 -6.90 5.45 9.10
N GLY A 144 -5.64 5.29 9.53
CA GLY A 144 -5.19 4.08 10.20
C GLY A 144 -3.69 3.87 10.08
N VAL A 145 -3.28 2.62 9.94
CA VAL A 145 -1.90 2.25 9.63
C VAL A 145 -1.88 0.99 8.78
N ILE A 146 -0.95 0.95 7.85
CA ILE A 146 -0.52 -0.29 7.21
C ILE A 146 0.94 -0.50 7.61
N GLY A 147 1.24 -1.64 8.23
CA GLY A 147 2.59 -2.10 8.51
C GLY A 147 2.86 -3.37 7.72
N ILE A 148 4.03 -3.45 7.08
CA ILE A 148 4.43 -4.63 6.33
C ILE A 148 5.79 -5.07 6.86
N LEU A 149 5.86 -6.30 7.36
CA LEU A 149 7.09 -6.97 7.75
C LEU A 149 7.42 -8.02 6.71
N MET A 150 8.47 -7.79 5.94
CA MET A 150 9.01 -8.73 4.97
C MET A 150 10.20 -9.45 5.59
N LEU A 151 10.15 -10.77 5.55
CA LEU A 151 11.27 -11.65 5.90
C LEU A 151 11.84 -12.24 4.63
N LYS A 152 13.17 -12.28 4.53
CA LYS A 152 13.88 -12.83 3.38
C LYS A 152 15.03 -13.73 3.81
N SER A 153 15.31 -14.76 3.00
CA SER A 153 16.44 -15.66 3.17
C SER A 153 16.84 -16.25 1.81
N LYS A 154 18.10 -16.61 1.65
CA LYS A 154 18.62 -17.21 0.42
C LYS A 154 18.68 -18.73 0.54
N VAL A 155 18.30 -19.42 -0.53
CA VAL A 155 18.52 -20.86 -0.69
C VAL A 155 20.03 -21.12 -0.80
N ASN A 156 20.50 -22.10 -0.05
CA ASN A 156 21.90 -22.54 -0.07
C ASN A 156 21.96 -24.07 -0.13
N GLU A 157 23.15 -24.63 -0.20
CA GLU A 157 23.35 -26.08 -0.27
C GLU A 157 22.82 -26.86 0.94
N LEU A 158 22.65 -26.18 2.09
CA LEU A 158 22.20 -26.78 3.36
C LEU A 158 20.69 -26.70 3.54
N ASN A 159 20.01 -25.76 2.89
CA ASN A 159 18.60 -25.47 3.11
C ASN A 159 17.85 -25.36 1.78
N ASP A 160 16.85 -26.22 1.61
CA ASP A 160 15.96 -26.15 0.47
C ASP A 160 14.89 -25.04 0.63
N GLU A 161 14.25 -24.72 -0.48
CA GLU A 161 13.21 -23.68 -0.53
C GLU A 161 12.05 -23.97 0.43
N ALA A 162 11.60 -25.22 0.52
CA ALA A 162 10.44 -25.60 1.34
C ALA A 162 10.73 -25.39 2.82
N SER A 163 11.93 -25.76 3.28
CA SER A 163 12.39 -25.56 4.66
C SER A 163 12.49 -24.07 5.01
N ILE A 164 13.04 -23.25 4.11
CA ILE A 164 13.12 -21.79 4.31
C ILE A 164 11.72 -21.20 4.38
N ARG A 165 10.83 -21.51 3.44
CA ARG A 165 9.44 -21.03 3.47
C ARG A 165 8.71 -21.43 4.75
N ALA A 166 8.90 -22.65 5.22
CA ALA A 166 8.31 -23.09 6.48
C ALA A 166 8.83 -22.29 7.68
N ALA A 167 10.14 -22.03 7.75
CA ALA A 167 10.74 -21.23 8.81
C ALA A 167 10.25 -19.78 8.82
N LEU A 168 10.22 -19.11 7.65
CA LEU A 168 9.71 -17.74 7.54
C LEU A 168 8.23 -17.66 7.93
N LYS A 169 7.40 -18.63 7.49
CA LYS A 169 5.98 -18.72 7.88
C LYS A 169 5.81 -18.91 9.39
N ALA A 170 6.63 -19.77 10.01
CA ALA A 170 6.58 -20.00 11.44
C ALA A 170 6.89 -18.73 12.25
N LYS A 171 7.88 -17.93 11.83
CA LYS A 171 8.19 -16.64 12.44
C LYS A 171 7.02 -15.65 12.34
N LEU A 172 6.35 -15.57 11.18
CA LEU A 172 5.22 -14.67 10.97
C LEU A 172 3.91 -15.19 11.60
N ALA A 173 3.80 -16.48 11.89
CA ALA A 173 2.60 -17.06 12.52
C ALA A 173 2.30 -16.43 13.89
N ALA A 174 3.33 -16.02 14.63
CA ALA A 174 3.18 -15.31 15.89
C ALA A 174 2.41 -13.99 15.77
N LEU A 175 2.39 -13.36 14.60
CA LEU A 175 1.67 -12.10 14.32
C LEU A 175 0.17 -12.29 14.05
N LYS A 176 -0.28 -13.51 13.75
CA LYS A 176 -1.70 -13.81 13.53
C LYS A 176 -2.50 -13.92 14.83
N ILE A 177 -1.83 -14.08 15.97
CA ILE A 177 -2.47 -14.28 17.27
C ILE A 177 -2.96 -12.93 17.80
N ASN A 178 -4.26 -12.82 18.09
CA ASN A 178 -4.80 -11.62 18.73
C ASN A 178 -4.18 -11.43 20.12
N PRO A 179 -3.67 -10.23 20.46
CA PRO A 179 -3.27 -9.93 21.82
C PRO A 179 -4.53 -10.01 22.70
N GLY A 180 -4.66 -11.06 23.48
CA GLY A 180 -5.84 -11.32 24.34
C GLY A 180 -6.46 -12.71 24.19
N SER A 181 -6.20 -13.44 23.12
CA SER A 181 -6.56 -14.85 23.07
C SER A 181 -5.61 -15.65 23.94
N LYS A 182 -6.12 -16.19 25.06
CA LYS A 182 -5.38 -17.17 25.85
C LYS A 182 -4.86 -18.24 24.89
N LYS A 183 -3.54 -18.46 24.88
CA LYS A 183 -2.90 -19.59 24.19
C LYS A 183 -3.67 -20.84 24.57
N LYS A 184 -4.56 -21.33 23.72
CA LYS A 184 -4.83 -22.78 23.69
C LYS A 184 -3.51 -23.36 23.21
N ASN A 185 -2.94 -24.20 24.03
CA ASN A 185 -1.82 -25.07 23.67
C ASN A 185 -2.32 -26.01 22.56
N ASP A 186 -2.48 -25.49 21.36
CA ASP A 186 -2.48 -26.32 20.18
C ASP A 186 -1.01 -26.63 19.92
N ASP A 187 -0.70 -27.84 20.30
CA ASP A 187 0.54 -28.57 20.04
C ASP A 187 0.61 -28.87 18.51
N SER A 188 0.47 -27.83 17.71
CA SER A 188 0.79 -27.91 16.29
C SER A 188 2.30 -27.98 16.22
N SER A 189 2.78 -29.20 16.07
CA SER A 189 4.15 -29.58 15.81
C SER A 189 4.68 -28.92 14.54
N TYR A 190 4.91 -27.60 14.58
CA TYR A 190 5.81 -26.98 13.64
C TYR A 190 7.19 -27.56 13.92
N PRO A 191 7.87 -28.12 12.93
CA PRO A 191 9.21 -28.62 13.14
C PRO A 191 10.01 -27.48 13.77
N LYS A 192 10.61 -27.72 14.92
CA LYS A 192 11.63 -26.85 15.53
C LYS A 192 12.83 -26.91 14.60
N ILE A 193 12.73 -26.21 13.46
CA ILE A 193 13.88 -25.99 12.59
C ILE A 193 14.84 -25.18 13.46
N SER A 194 15.98 -25.74 13.70
CA SER A 194 17.07 -25.09 14.41
C SER A 194 17.38 -23.79 13.65
N ASN A 195 16.96 -22.64 14.20
CA ASN A 195 17.17 -21.32 13.60
C ASN A 195 18.65 -20.92 13.48
N LYS A 196 19.58 -21.81 13.85
CA LYS A 196 21.01 -21.50 13.89
C LYS A 196 21.68 -21.40 12.52
N ASP A 197 21.04 -21.95 11.46
CA ASP A 197 21.66 -22.05 10.14
C ASP A 197 20.95 -21.24 9.05
N LEU A 198 19.82 -20.55 9.38
CA LEU A 198 19.11 -19.71 8.45
C LEU A 198 19.44 -18.24 8.70
N ASN A 199 20.12 -17.63 7.74
CA ASN A 199 20.30 -16.17 7.73
C ASN A 199 19.01 -15.50 7.30
N ILE A 200 18.14 -15.16 8.27
CA ILE A 200 16.88 -14.45 8.01
C ILE A 200 17.13 -12.95 8.20
N GLU A 201 16.95 -12.23 7.12
CA GLU A 201 16.93 -10.77 7.10
C GLU A 201 15.49 -10.27 7.11
N PHE A 202 15.28 -9.01 7.47
CA PHE A 202 13.96 -8.39 7.47
C PHE A 202 14.00 -6.98 6.89
N GLU A 203 12.87 -6.57 6.33
CA GLU A 203 12.56 -5.19 6.00
C GLU A 203 11.19 -4.81 6.56
N LEU A 204 11.09 -3.59 7.09
CA LEU A 204 9.86 -3.07 7.67
C LEU A 204 9.42 -1.84 6.89
N PHE A 205 8.20 -1.89 6.34
CA PHE A 205 7.59 -0.81 5.60
C PHE A 205 6.40 -0.28 6.40
N ILE A 206 6.55 0.94 6.90
CA ILE A 206 5.55 1.62 7.71
C ILE A 206 5.75 3.13 7.60
N ALA A 207 4.71 3.91 7.88
CA ALA A 207 4.80 5.36 7.88
C ALA A 207 5.77 5.86 8.98
N LYS A 208 6.50 6.94 8.64
CA LYS A 208 7.59 7.48 9.46
C LYS A 208 7.17 7.83 10.89
N GLU A 209 5.95 8.31 11.06
CA GLU A 209 5.38 8.72 12.34
C GLU A 209 5.40 7.61 13.38
N PHE A 210 5.35 6.35 12.95
CA PHE A 210 5.41 5.20 13.85
C PHE A 210 6.82 4.85 14.28
N TYR A 211 7.83 5.10 13.44
CA TYR A 211 9.24 4.95 13.82
C TYR A 211 9.66 5.95 14.89
N GLU A 212 9.08 7.15 14.90
CA GLU A 212 9.40 8.19 15.88
C GLU A 212 8.84 7.89 17.28
N LEU A 213 7.85 6.97 17.35
CA LEU A 213 7.22 6.57 18.63
C LEU A 213 7.85 5.37 19.31
N SER A 214 8.76 4.68 18.66
CA SER A 214 9.40 3.47 19.17
C SER A 214 10.80 3.32 18.58
N ASP A 215 11.67 2.59 19.29
CA ASP A 215 12.99 2.24 18.77
C ASP A 215 12.85 1.42 17.47
N GLN A 216 13.72 1.71 16.52
CA GLN A 216 13.77 0.94 15.28
C GLN A 216 14.26 -0.48 15.56
N PRO A 217 13.54 -1.52 15.08
CA PRO A 217 13.94 -2.90 15.27
C PRO A 217 15.31 -3.18 14.64
N LYS A 218 16.16 -3.91 15.36
CA LYS A 218 17.52 -4.29 14.92
C LYS A 218 17.61 -5.73 14.46
N ASN A 219 16.61 -6.54 14.77
CA ASN A 219 16.52 -7.94 14.43
C ASN A 219 15.07 -8.37 14.19
N VAL A 220 14.89 -9.59 13.68
CA VAL A 220 13.57 -10.14 13.32
C VAL A 220 12.62 -10.19 14.51
N ASP A 221 13.11 -10.59 15.70
CA ASP A 221 12.26 -10.74 16.87
C ASP A 221 11.76 -9.39 17.37
N GLU A 222 12.61 -8.36 17.36
CA GLU A 222 12.20 -6.98 17.66
C GLU A 222 11.22 -6.43 16.60
N ALA A 223 11.39 -6.79 15.32
CA ALA A 223 10.47 -6.39 14.27
C ALA A 223 9.07 -7.03 14.45
N VAL A 224 9.04 -8.30 14.86
CA VAL A 224 7.79 -9.00 15.22
C VAL A 224 7.12 -8.33 16.42
N GLU A 225 7.87 -8.01 17.47
CA GLU A 225 7.33 -7.29 18.63
C GLU A 225 6.81 -5.89 18.27
N PHE A 226 7.53 -5.17 17.41
CA PHE A 226 7.08 -3.87 16.91
C PHE A 226 5.72 -3.98 16.21
N MET A 227 5.57 -4.96 15.30
CA MET A 227 4.30 -5.20 14.60
C MET A 227 3.17 -5.58 15.57
N GLN A 228 3.45 -6.33 16.63
CA GLN A 228 2.46 -6.65 17.66
C GLN A 228 2.01 -5.43 18.48
N LYS A 229 2.90 -4.45 18.68
CA LYS A 229 2.61 -3.20 19.39
C LYS A 229 1.89 -2.17 18.52
N LEU A 230 1.87 -2.36 17.19
CA LEU A 230 1.33 -1.38 16.24
C LEU A 230 -0.11 -0.93 16.55
N PRO A 231 -1.05 -1.82 16.96
CA PRO A 231 -2.39 -1.39 17.34
C PRO A 231 -2.41 -0.36 18.50
N SER A 232 -1.48 -0.47 19.44
CA SER A 232 -1.38 0.48 20.55
C SER A 232 -0.67 1.78 20.14
N LEU A 233 0.20 1.74 19.14
CA LEU A 233 0.89 2.92 18.63
C LEU A 233 -0.03 3.81 17.81
N VAL A 234 -0.98 3.23 17.07
CA VAL A 234 -1.96 3.98 16.28
C VAL A 234 -2.74 4.97 17.14
N ALA A 235 -3.09 4.58 18.36
CA ALA A 235 -3.80 5.44 19.30
C ALA A 235 -3.02 6.74 19.67
N LYS A 236 -1.71 6.76 19.46
CA LYS A 236 -0.83 7.90 19.78
C LYS A 236 -0.60 8.83 18.59
N VAL A 237 -0.93 8.41 17.36
CA VAL A 237 -0.73 9.19 16.15
C VAL A 237 -2.00 9.95 15.79
N SER A 238 -1.88 11.25 15.52
CA SER A 238 -2.99 12.12 15.06
C SER A 238 -4.27 11.97 15.90
N ASN A 239 -4.15 12.00 17.24
CA ASN A 239 -5.26 11.83 18.17
C ASN A 239 -6.06 10.52 17.95
N GLY A 240 -5.35 9.42 17.68
CA GLY A 240 -5.93 8.10 17.48
C GLY A 240 -6.43 7.82 16.06
N LYS A 241 -6.25 8.74 15.13
CA LYS A 241 -6.56 8.50 13.72
C LYS A 241 -5.51 7.63 13.01
N GLY A 242 -4.25 7.74 13.42
CA GLY A 242 -3.13 7.17 12.68
C GLY A 242 -2.70 8.07 11.52
N THR A 243 -2.30 7.47 10.41
CA THR A 243 -1.94 8.15 9.15
C THR A 243 -3.01 7.93 8.07
N GLU A 244 -2.93 8.69 7.01
CA GLU A 244 -3.78 8.50 5.83
C GLU A 244 -3.34 7.23 5.11
N ILE A 245 -4.26 6.26 4.92
CA ILE A 245 -3.93 4.96 4.32
C ILE A 245 -4.60 4.72 2.97
N SER A 246 -5.71 5.40 2.69
CA SER A 246 -6.33 5.40 1.37
C SER A 246 -7.25 6.60 1.17
N TYR A 247 -7.54 6.93 -0.09
CA TYR A 247 -8.39 8.03 -0.49
C TYR A 247 -9.53 7.53 -1.36
N ARG A 248 -10.74 8.03 -1.09
CA ARG A 248 -11.86 7.91 -2.00
C ARG A 248 -11.85 9.10 -2.94
N MET A 249 -11.65 8.83 -4.22
CA MET A 249 -11.73 9.82 -5.28
C MET A 249 -13.14 9.88 -5.85
N LEU A 250 -13.68 11.08 -6.06
CA LEU A 250 -14.88 11.28 -6.85
C LEU A 250 -14.54 12.04 -8.11
N HIS A 251 -15.06 11.53 -9.23
CA HIS A 251 -14.93 12.19 -10.52
C HIS A 251 -15.69 13.50 -10.52
N LEU A 252 -15.13 14.56 -11.15
CA LEU A 252 -15.71 15.89 -11.18
C LEU A 252 -17.14 15.93 -11.77
N ASN A 253 -17.48 14.97 -12.62
CA ASN A 253 -18.85 14.82 -13.15
C ASN A 253 -19.90 14.65 -12.05
N ALA A 254 -19.56 14.08 -10.90
CA ALA A 254 -20.48 13.95 -9.77
C ALA A 254 -20.99 15.33 -9.29
N CYS A 255 -20.18 16.38 -9.50
CA CYS A 255 -20.48 17.75 -9.10
C CYS A 255 -20.70 18.69 -10.30
N ARG A 256 -21.05 18.15 -11.47
CA ARG A 256 -21.14 18.88 -12.73
C ARG A 256 -22.01 20.14 -12.64
N LYS A 257 -23.19 20.03 -12.04
CA LYS A 257 -24.12 21.16 -11.87
C LYS A 257 -23.50 22.28 -11.02
N TYR A 258 -22.85 21.89 -9.93
CA TYR A 258 -22.18 22.82 -9.03
C TYR A 258 -21.03 23.54 -9.71
N LEU A 259 -20.24 22.84 -10.51
CA LEU A 259 -19.09 23.39 -11.20
C LEU A 259 -19.47 24.15 -12.50
N SER A 260 -20.74 24.21 -12.87
CA SER A 260 -21.23 24.83 -14.11
C SER A 260 -20.47 24.29 -15.36
N LEU A 261 -20.14 23.02 -15.38
CA LEU A 261 -19.45 22.36 -16.48
C LEU A 261 -20.35 22.23 -17.69
N ASN A 262 -20.24 23.18 -18.63
CA ASN A 262 -21.10 23.26 -19.81
C ASN A 262 -20.73 22.24 -20.91
N ASN A 263 -19.48 21.74 -20.91
CA ASN A 263 -19.00 20.86 -21.97
C ASN A 263 -18.54 19.49 -21.43
N PRO A 264 -19.27 18.38 -21.73
CA PRO A 264 -18.84 17.04 -21.37
C PRO A 264 -17.59 16.57 -22.12
N ALA A 265 -17.24 17.22 -23.24
CA ALA A 265 -16.09 16.80 -24.06
C ALA A 265 -14.73 17.02 -23.40
N ASN A 266 -14.64 17.88 -22.38
CA ASN A 266 -13.40 18.11 -21.65
C ASN A 266 -13.18 17.11 -20.51
N LEU A 267 -14.17 16.29 -20.21
CA LEU A 267 -14.08 15.21 -19.24
C LEU A 267 -13.95 13.92 -20.04
N SER A 268 -12.76 13.69 -20.61
CA SER A 268 -12.49 12.45 -21.31
C SER A 268 -12.73 11.29 -20.33
N PHE A 269 -13.74 10.50 -20.62
CA PHE A 269 -13.89 9.19 -20.02
C PHE A 269 -12.69 8.36 -20.50
N TYR A 270 -11.76 8.08 -19.60
CA TYR A 270 -10.91 6.93 -19.84
C TYR A 270 -11.79 5.72 -19.69
N PRO A 271 -11.77 4.81 -20.67
CA PRO A 271 -12.35 3.52 -20.44
C PRO A 271 -11.70 2.94 -19.20
N ILE A 272 -12.50 2.49 -18.25
CA ILE A 272 -12.02 1.70 -17.11
C ILE A 272 -11.20 0.59 -17.74
N ALA A 273 -9.91 0.53 -17.40
CA ALA A 273 -9.05 -0.50 -17.95
C ALA A 273 -9.67 -1.85 -17.56
N ASP A 274 -9.83 -2.73 -18.53
CA ASP A 274 -10.41 -4.05 -18.31
C ASP A 274 -9.56 -4.78 -17.27
N GLU A 275 -10.17 -5.16 -16.15
CA GLU A 275 -9.51 -5.83 -15.03
C GLU A 275 -8.80 -7.11 -15.50
N PHE A 276 -9.37 -7.81 -16.47
CA PHE A 276 -8.73 -8.97 -17.08
C PHE A 276 -7.43 -8.59 -17.80
N MET A 277 -7.45 -7.54 -18.62
CA MET A 277 -6.24 -7.07 -19.30
C MET A 277 -5.16 -6.60 -18.32
N ILE A 278 -5.54 -5.93 -17.23
CA ILE A 278 -4.62 -5.52 -16.18
C ILE A 278 -3.99 -6.77 -15.55
N GLY A 279 -4.79 -7.79 -15.23
CA GLY A 279 -4.30 -9.06 -14.69
C GLY A 279 -3.29 -9.75 -15.61
N GLU A 280 -3.55 -9.79 -16.91
CA GLU A 280 -2.60 -10.36 -17.89
C GLU A 280 -1.29 -9.56 -17.97
N ILE A 281 -1.37 -8.24 -17.92
CA ILE A 281 -0.18 -7.37 -17.90
C ILE A 281 0.63 -7.65 -16.63
N VAL A 282 0.01 -7.73 -15.44
CA VAL A 282 0.71 -8.05 -14.18
C VAL A 282 1.46 -9.37 -14.28
N LYS A 283 0.84 -10.42 -14.84
CA LYS A 283 1.49 -11.72 -15.03
C LYS A 283 2.73 -11.64 -15.92
N VAL A 284 2.64 -10.92 -17.04
CA VAL A 284 3.79 -10.71 -17.92
C VAL A 284 4.95 -10.05 -17.17
N PHE A 285 4.67 -9.08 -16.29
CA PHE A 285 5.71 -8.46 -15.48
C PHE A 285 6.30 -9.40 -14.45
N ASP A 286 5.49 -10.19 -13.75
CA ASP A 286 5.97 -11.17 -12.80
C ASP A 286 6.88 -12.22 -13.50
N GLU A 287 6.55 -12.62 -14.74
CA GLU A 287 7.38 -13.52 -15.57
C GLU A 287 8.69 -12.86 -16.01
N LEU A 288 8.68 -11.59 -16.40
CA LEU A 288 9.87 -10.84 -16.76
C LEU A 288 10.82 -10.66 -15.57
N ASP A 289 10.28 -10.29 -14.42
CA ASP A 289 11.05 -10.16 -13.18
C ASP A 289 11.69 -11.49 -12.78
N GLN A 290 10.98 -12.61 -12.94
CA GLN A 290 11.52 -13.93 -12.68
C GLN A 290 12.66 -14.25 -13.64
N SER A 291 12.50 -13.99 -14.94
CA SER A 291 13.53 -14.23 -15.95
C SER A 291 14.78 -13.38 -15.70
N GLU A 292 14.63 -12.13 -15.31
CA GLU A 292 15.75 -11.25 -14.96
C GLU A 292 16.53 -11.78 -13.77
N ARG A 293 15.86 -12.26 -12.73
CA ARG A 293 16.48 -12.86 -11.54
C ARG A 293 17.29 -14.11 -11.89
N GLU A 294 16.74 -14.99 -12.74
CA GLU A 294 17.43 -16.19 -13.22
C GLU A 294 18.69 -15.84 -14.02
N LEU A 295 18.61 -14.83 -14.90
CA LEU A 295 19.78 -14.34 -15.65
C LEU A 295 20.85 -13.74 -14.71
N ASN A 296 20.45 -13.02 -13.68
CA ASN A 296 21.38 -12.48 -12.69
C ASN A 296 22.11 -13.59 -11.91
N ASP A 297 21.39 -14.65 -11.52
CA ASP A 297 22.00 -15.80 -10.86
C ASP A 297 23.03 -16.49 -11.76
N ILE A 298 22.69 -16.73 -13.03
CA ILE A 298 23.64 -17.29 -14.03
C ILE A 298 24.87 -16.39 -14.16
N ARG A 299 24.68 -15.07 -14.26
CA ARG A 299 25.77 -14.10 -14.35
C ARG A 299 26.69 -14.10 -13.12
N CYS A 300 26.12 -14.24 -11.93
CA CYS A 300 26.87 -14.33 -10.68
C CYS A 300 27.67 -15.62 -10.60
N ASP A 301 27.07 -16.76 -10.99
CA ASP A 301 27.74 -18.06 -11.02
C ASP A 301 28.92 -18.09 -12.01
N PHE A 302 28.81 -17.41 -13.15
CA PHE A 302 29.94 -17.26 -14.09
C PHE A 302 31.08 -16.41 -13.55
N LYS A 303 30.76 -15.28 -12.86
CA LYS A 303 31.79 -14.41 -12.28
C LYS A 303 32.53 -15.04 -11.10
N GLY A 304 31.89 -15.95 -10.39
CA GLY A 304 32.50 -16.66 -9.26
C GLY A 304 33.45 -17.82 -9.71
N ARG A 305 33.46 -18.16 -11.00
CA ARG A 305 34.32 -19.22 -11.59
C ARG A 305 35.55 -18.70 -12.31
N LEU A 306 35.70 -17.37 -12.47
CA LEU A 306 36.88 -16.68 -12.98
C LEU A 306 37.71 -16.09 -11.85
#